data_ece5671a2080f3e389500fa9eeecf7f6
#
_entry.id   ece5671a2080f3e389500fa9eeecf7f6
#
_cell.length_a   1.000
_cell.length_b   1.000
_cell.length_c   1.000
_cell.angle_alpha   90.00
_cell.angle_beta   90.00
_cell.angle_gamma   90.00
#
_symmetry.space_group_name_H-M   'P 1'
#
loop_
_entity.id
_entity.type
_entity.pdbx_description
1 polymer ?
#
loop_
_entity_poly.entity_id
_entity_poly.type
_entity_poly.pdbx_seq_one_letter_code
_entity_poly.pdbx_strand_id
1 'polypeptide(L)'
;ALGLPYTPVTTDDDYLSWPLLPELFPVSFPGVKTSRDEALVDIDRDRLEDRMRRYFDPSLSDEAVRTIAPALMTPAARFDPVTTRQTLLKRGFRPESIVRYCYRPFDLRWLYWEPETKLLDEKREEYAGRVPPHTQWLAAAQRNRRGYDPPVMAHHLASLHVIERGANVFPALVRPETRAGSASTGGSVGGIALPNLSDGARDYQKSTVCSHQLDDLFLHALAIMHAPAYAEENAGALRQDWPRIPLPADGDLLLFSAALGRRVAALLDTETDVEGVTAGTPRPELATIAVPERLGGGNLLPERGDLDVIAGWGHGGRGG
;
A
#
# COMPACT_ATOMS: atom_id res chain seq x y z
N ALA A 1 -43.33 1.93 4.96
CA ALA A 1 -42.24 0.97 4.83
C ALA A 1 -40.95 1.75 4.52
N LEU A 2 -40.01 1.76 5.44
CA LEU A 2 -38.65 2.25 5.19
C LEU A 2 -38.04 1.19 4.30
N GLY A 3 -37.97 1.44 2.99
CA GLY A 3 -37.37 0.54 2.00
C GLY A 3 -35.87 0.53 2.11
N LEU A 4 -35.34 -0.05 3.17
CA LEU A 4 -33.93 -0.40 3.21
C LEU A 4 -33.75 -1.64 2.33
N PRO A 5 -32.89 -1.62 1.33
CA PRO A 5 -32.63 -2.79 0.50
C PRO A 5 -31.99 -3.87 1.38
N TYR A 6 -32.76 -4.91 1.69
CA TYR A 6 -32.21 -6.10 2.28
C TYR A 6 -31.52 -6.93 1.19
N THR A 7 -30.23 -6.95 1.20
CA THR A 7 -29.45 -7.87 0.37
C THR A 7 -29.03 -9.03 1.24
N PRO A 8 -29.49 -10.27 0.98
CA PRO A 8 -29.03 -11.42 1.70
C PRO A 8 -27.51 -11.54 1.60
N VAL A 9 -26.87 -11.77 2.73
CA VAL A 9 -25.42 -12.07 2.75
C VAL A 9 -25.27 -13.55 2.51
N THR A 10 -24.66 -13.92 1.40
CA THR A 10 -24.27 -15.29 1.16
C THR A 10 -22.88 -15.49 1.71
N THR A 11 -22.71 -16.44 2.61
CA THR A 11 -21.43 -16.80 3.23
C THR A 11 -21.37 -18.30 3.36
N ASP A 12 -20.18 -18.87 3.46
CA ASP A 12 -19.98 -20.19 4.02
C ASP A 12 -20.55 -20.25 5.44
N ASP A 13 -21.08 -21.41 5.85
CA ASP A 13 -21.72 -21.62 7.16
C ASP A 13 -20.77 -21.28 8.32
N ASP A 14 -19.49 -21.57 8.17
CA ASP A 14 -18.47 -21.33 9.20
C ASP A 14 -17.84 -19.93 9.15
N TYR A 15 -18.06 -19.15 8.08
CA TYR A 15 -17.37 -17.87 7.85
C TYR A 15 -17.47 -16.91 9.04
N LEU A 16 -18.63 -16.81 9.67
CA LEU A 16 -18.86 -15.89 10.79
C LEU A 16 -18.13 -16.32 12.06
N SER A 17 -17.68 -17.56 12.15
CA SER A 17 -16.89 -18.07 13.27
C SER A 17 -15.39 -17.73 13.16
N TRP A 18 -14.92 -17.39 11.96
CA TRP A 18 -13.52 -17.06 11.71
C TRP A 18 -13.17 -15.67 12.24
N PRO A 19 -11.95 -15.47 12.75
CA PRO A 19 -11.50 -14.14 13.19
C PRO A 19 -11.39 -13.18 12.02
N LEU A 20 -11.69 -11.90 12.27
CA LEU A 20 -11.46 -10.80 11.34
C LEU A 20 -9.95 -10.56 11.14
N LEU A 21 -9.57 -10.09 9.96
CA LEU A 21 -8.18 -9.73 9.67
C LEU A 21 -7.53 -8.84 10.74
N PRO A 22 -8.16 -7.75 11.24
CA PRO A 22 -7.59 -6.94 12.31
C PRO A 22 -7.60 -7.60 13.71
N GLU A 23 -8.38 -8.66 13.91
CA GLU A 23 -8.31 -9.47 15.14
C GLU A 23 -7.06 -10.36 15.15
N LEU A 24 -6.54 -10.72 13.99
CA LEU A 24 -5.28 -11.45 13.86
C LEU A 24 -4.08 -10.49 13.85
N PHE A 25 -4.19 -9.38 13.09
CA PHE A 25 -3.13 -8.39 12.87
C PHE A 25 -3.56 -7.01 13.40
N PRO A 26 -3.38 -6.74 14.70
CA PRO A 26 -4.02 -5.60 15.35
C PRO A 26 -3.41 -4.23 14.97
N VAL A 27 -2.21 -4.20 14.40
CA VAL A 27 -1.59 -2.95 13.97
C VAL A 27 -1.82 -2.75 12.48
N SER A 28 -2.52 -1.70 12.12
CA SER A 28 -2.70 -1.29 10.75
C SER A 28 -2.72 0.23 10.63
N PHE A 29 -2.41 0.73 9.44
CA PHE A 29 -2.39 2.15 9.15
C PHE A 29 -3.16 2.41 7.86
N PRO A 30 -3.96 3.48 7.78
CA PRO A 30 -4.40 3.98 6.48
C PRO A 30 -3.20 4.37 5.61
N GLY A 31 -3.30 4.20 4.31
CA GLY A 31 -2.25 4.62 3.40
C GLY A 31 -2.04 6.14 3.38
N VAL A 32 -0.94 6.58 2.79
CA VAL A 32 -0.61 8.00 2.61
C VAL A 32 -1.57 8.63 1.61
N LYS A 33 -2.01 9.86 1.91
CA LYS A 33 -2.75 10.71 0.98
C LYS A 33 -1.94 11.97 0.72
N THR A 34 -1.50 12.14 -0.51
CA THR A 34 -0.71 13.31 -0.90
C THR A 34 -1.58 14.53 -1.18
N SER A 35 -2.71 14.35 -1.87
CA SER A 35 -3.57 15.40 -2.46
C SER A 35 -2.83 16.33 -3.44
N ARG A 36 -1.57 16.00 -3.76
CA ARG A 36 -0.67 16.74 -4.67
C ARG A 36 0.22 15.77 -5.46
N ASP A 37 -0.38 14.69 -5.95
CA ASP A 37 0.34 13.61 -6.64
C ASP A 37 1.19 14.14 -7.80
N GLU A 38 0.65 15.09 -8.59
CA GLU A 38 1.35 15.69 -9.73
C GLU A 38 2.72 16.28 -9.38
N ALA A 39 2.90 16.70 -8.13
CA ALA A 39 4.14 17.31 -7.68
C ALA A 39 4.98 16.42 -6.76
N LEU A 40 4.33 15.62 -5.91
CA LEU A 40 5.00 14.83 -4.87
C LEU A 40 5.26 13.38 -5.28
N VAL A 41 4.67 12.92 -6.39
CA VAL A 41 4.83 11.54 -6.89
C VAL A 41 5.39 11.58 -8.31
N ASP A 42 6.30 10.67 -8.62
CA ASP A 42 6.81 10.47 -9.97
C ASP A 42 7.22 9.02 -10.20
N ILE A 43 7.20 8.56 -11.45
CA ILE A 43 7.77 7.29 -11.85
C ILE A 43 9.30 7.37 -11.98
N ASP A 44 9.80 8.57 -12.27
CA ASP A 44 11.21 8.89 -12.42
C ASP A 44 11.72 9.60 -11.16
N ARG A 45 12.69 8.97 -10.48
CA ARG A 45 13.28 9.50 -9.25
C ARG A 45 13.99 10.84 -9.48
N ASP A 46 14.71 10.96 -10.57
CA ASP A 46 15.55 12.14 -10.83
C ASP A 46 14.67 13.34 -11.20
N ARG A 47 13.58 13.12 -11.91
CA ARG A 47 12.58 14.17 -12.18
C ARG A 47 11.91 14.66 -10.89
N LEU A 48 11.57 13.74 -9.98
CA LEU A 48 11.02 14.12 -8.69
C LEU A 48 12.06 14.90 -7.88
N GLU A 49 13.31 14.43 -7.85
CA GLU A 49 14.39 15.09 -7.14
C GLU A 49 14.65 16.51 -7.67
N ASP A 50 14.75 16.70 -8.99
CA ASP A 50 14.91 18.03 -9.59
C ASP A 50 13.75 18.97 -9.21
N ARG A 51 12.51 18.49 -9.33
CA ARG A 51 11.32 19.24 -8.93
C ARG A 51 11.37 19.66 -7.47
N MET A 52 11.73 18.74 -6.58
CA MET A 52 11.81 19.04 -5.15
C MET A 52 13.00 19.93 -4.80
N ARG A 53 14.16 19.78 -5.46
CA ARG A 53 15.30 20.73 -5.30
C ARG A 53 14.89 22.16 -5.65
N ARG A 54 14.14 22.35 -6.72
CA ARG A 54 13.61 23.67 -7.09
C ARG A 54 12.59 24.20 -6.08
N TYR A 55 11.72 23.34 -5.54
CA TYR A 55 10.80 23.73 -4.47
C TYR A 55 11.53 24.22 -3.21
N PHE A 56 12.66 23.60 -2.88
CA PHE A 56 13.50 23.93 -1.73
C PHE A 56 14.60 24.95 -2.05
N ASP A 57 14.61 25.54 -3.23
CA ASP A 57 15.59 26.59 -3.59
C ASP A 57 15.14 27.95 -3.02
N PRO A 58 15.91 28.53 -2.07
CA PRO A 58 15.55 29.81 -1.49
C PRO A 58 15.71 31.01 -2.46
N SER A 59 16.42 30.81 -3.58
CA SER A 59 16.58 31.87 -4.61
C SER A 59 15.36 32.00 -5.52
N LEU A 60 14.49 30.96 -5.56
CA LEU A 60 13.27 30.97 -6.36
C LEU A 60 12.11 31.61 -5.59
N SER A 61 11.43 32.54 -6.20
CA SER A 61 10.21 33.12 -5.66
C SER A 61 9.05 32.09 -5.64
N ASP A 62 8.06 32.33 -4.80
CA ASP A 62 6.85 31.49 -4.74
C ASP A 62 6.12 31.43 -6.07
N GLU A 63 6.16 32.50 -6.87
CA GLU A 63 5.58 32.54 -8.22
C GLU A 63 6.36 31.66 -9.21
N ALA A 64 7.69 31.67 -9.14
CA ALA A 64 8.52 30.78 -9.95
C ALA A 64 8.26 29.32 -9.60
N VAL A 65 8.14 28.98 -8.31
CA VAL A 65 7.80 27.63 -7.86
C VAL A 65 6.38 27.24 -8.28
N ARG A 66 5.43 28.18 -8.26
CA ARG A 66 4.05 27.92 -8.75
C ARG A 66 4.03 27.53 -10.22
N THR A 67 4.91 28.11 -11.03
CA THR A 67 5.05 27.76 -12.45
C THR A 67 5.61 26.34 -12.64
N ILE A 68 6.56 25.92 -11.78
CA ILE A 68 7.23 24.61 -11.87
C ILE A 68 6.35 23.50 -11.30
N ALA A 69 5.72 23.73 -10.15
CA ALA A 69 4.93 22.75 -9.42
C ALA A 69 3.67 23.40 -8.84
N PRO A 70 2.66 23.67 -9.67
CA PRO A 70 1.44 24.40 -9.28
C PRO A 70 0.75 23.80 -8.07
N ALA A 71 0.69 22.47 -7.99
CA ALA A 71 0.02 21.78 -6.89
C ALA A 71 0.67 22.05 -5.52
N LEU A 72 1.95 22.35 -5.45
CA LEU A 72 2.64 22.70 -4.20
C LEU A 72 2.37 24.14 -3.76
N MET A 73 1.87 24.98 -4.65
CA MET A 73 1.60 26.40 -4.40
C MET A 73 0.11 26.75 -4.49
N THR A 74 -0.76 25.73 -4.53
CA THR A 74 -2.23 25.89 -4.54
C THR A 74 -2.78 25.70 -3.14
N PRO A 75 -3.42 26.72 -2.53
CA PRO A 75 -4.03 26.58 -1.20
C PRO A 75 -5.14 25.52 -1.15
N ALA A 76 -5.25 24.84 -0.02
CA ALA A 76 -6.33 23.90 0.26
C ALA A 76 -6.76 23.99 1.74
N ALA A 77 -7.87 23.33 2.12
CA ALA A 77 -8.53 23.42 3.46
C ALA A 77 -7.59 23.05 4.60
N ARG A 78 -6.48 22.89 4.72
CA ARG A 78 -5.50 22.65 5.80
C ARG A 78 -4.08 22.80 5.33
N PHE A 79 -3.91 23.48 4.18
CA PHE A 79 -2.64 23.64 3.55
C PHE A 79 -2.46 25.08 3.09
N ASP A 80 -1.56 25.79 3.77
CA ASP A 80 -1.05 27.09 3.34
C ASP A 80 0.32 26.85 2.66
N PRO A 81 0.40 27.00 1.35
CA PRO A 81 1.63 26.69 0.61
C PRO A 81 2.80 27.59 0.97
N VAL A 82 2.56 28.90 1.21
CA VAL A 82 3.62 29.85 1.51
C VAL A 82 4.24 29.56 2.87
N THR A 83 3.40 29.45 3.90
CA THR A 83 3.86 29.13 5.26
C THR A 83 4.54 27.76 5.32
N THR A 84 3.98 26.75 4.63
CA THR A 84 4.58 25.42 4.55
C THR A 84 5.95 25.49 3.90
N ARG A 85 6.08 26.15 2.74
CA ARG A 85 7.37 26.30 2.04
C ARG A 85 8.39 27.03 2.90
N GLN A 86 8.03 28.14 3.55
CA GLN A 86 8.92 28.87 4.45
C GLN A 86 9.45 28.01 5.60
N THR A 87 8.62 27.16 6.16
CA THR A 87 9.02 26.20 7.20
C THR A 87 10.02 25.18 6.65
N LEU A 88 9.73 24.63 5.48
CA LEU A 88 10.55 23.63 4.83
C LEU A 88 11.89 24.19 4.32
N LEU A 89 11.93 25.42 3.83
CA LEU A 89 13.18 26.09 3.42
C LEU A 89 14.18 26.22 4.57
N LYS A 90 13.72 26.42 5.81
CA LYS A 90 14.61 26.47 7.00
C LYS A 90 15.29 25.14 7.27
N ARG A 91 14.63 24.03 6.95
CA ARG A 91 15.17 22.68 7.08
C ARG A 91 16.07 22.28 5.91
N GLY A 92 15.76 22.77 4.71
CA GLY A 92 16.41 22.40 3.47
C GLY A 92 15.88 21.11 2.85
N PHE A 93 16.31 20.83 1.64
CA PHE A 93 15.98 19.62 0.88
C PHE A 93 16.63 18.38 1.51
N ARG A 94 15.87 17.29 1.61
CA ARG A 94 16.32 16.00 2.13
C ARG A 94 16.14 14.92 1.05
N PRO A 95 17.20 14.49 0.36
CA PRO A 95 17.08 13.45 -0.68
C PRO A 95 16.62 12.10 -0.14
N GLU A 96 16.87 11.79 1.14
CA GLU A 96 16.39 10.60 1.84
C GLU A 96 14.87 10.58 2.02
N SER A 97 14.20 11.70 1.86
CA SER A 97 12.72 11.79 1.84
C SER A 97 12.11 11.28 0.54
N ILE A 98 12.91 11.03 -0.50
CA ILE A 98 12.45 10.38 -1.73
C ILE A 98 12.45 8.88 -1.49
N VAL A 99 11.26 8.31 -1.34
CA VAL A 99 11.05 6.89 -1.00
C VAL A 99 10.27 6.17 -2.07
N ARG A 100 10.44 4.84 -2.14
CA ARG A 100 9.57 3.99 -2.98
C ARG A 100 8.15 4.01 -2.42
N TYR A 101 7.17 3.98 -3.30
CA TYR A 101 5.79 4.20 -2.99
C TYR A 101 4.87 3.30 -3.81
N CYS A 102 4.12 2.43 -3.14
CA CYS A 102 3.09 1.61 -3.76
C CYS A 102 1.87 2.50 -4.06
N TYR A 103 1.84 3.02 -5.29
CA TYR A 103 0.83 3.99 -5.72
C TYR A 103 -0.51 3.32 -6.04
N ARG A 104 -0.45 2.21 -6.80
CA ARG A 104 -1.57 1.34 -7.14
C ARG A 104 -1.08 -0.12 -7.16
N PRO A 105 -1.96 -1.12 -7.28
CA PRO A 105 -1.53 -2.49 -7.51
C PRO A 105 -0.58 -2.55 -8.72
N PHE A 106 0.58 -3.15 -8.54
CA PHE A 106 1.63 -3.29 -9.57
C PHE A 106 2.23 -1.97 -10.10
N ASP A 107 1.93 -0.83 -9.46
CA ASP A 107 2.44 0.49 -9.84
C ASP A 107 3.28 1.06 -8.68
N LEU A 108 4.60 0.87 -8.76
CA LEU A 108 5.57 1.41 -7.81
C LEU A 108 6.18 2.70 -8.37
N ARG A 109 6.04 3.79 -7.62
CA ARG A 109 6.56 5.11 -7.94
C ARG A 109 7.54 5.62 -6.89
N TRP A 110 7.96 6.85 -7.03
CA TRP A 110 8.72 7.59 -6.04
C TRP A 110 7.82 8.66 -5.42
N LEU A 111 7.92 8.84 -4.10
CA LEU A 111 7.19 9.84 -3.32
C LEU A 111 8.20 10.69 -2.56
N TYR A 112 8.04 12.00 -2.58
CA TYR A 112 8.68 12.86 -1.59
C TYR A 112 7.85 12.81 -0.31
N TRP A 113 8.26 11.96 0.63
CA TRP A 113 7.56 11.77 1.89
C TRP A 113 8.07 12.73 2.96
N GLU A 114 7.21 13.68 3.34
CA GLU A 114 7.50 14.72 4.32
C GLU A 114 6.50 14.61 5.48
N PRO A 115 6.87 13.97 6.61
CA PRO A 115 5.94 13.71 7.69
C PRO A 115 5.80 14.85 8.71
N GLU A 116 6.55 15.95 8.58
CA GLU A 116 6.58 17.01 9.59
C GLU A 116 5.51 18.08 9.37
N THR A 117 5.22 18.43 8.14
CA THR A 117 4.27 19.51 7.78
C THR A 117 2.99 19.00 7.13
N LYS A 118 2.21 19.91 6.56
CA LYS A 118 1.04 19.60 5.73
C LYS A 118 1.36 19.55 4.23
N LEU A 119 2.61 19.35 3.86
CA LEU A 119 2.99 19.14 2.46
C LEU A 119 2.24 17.93 1.89
N LEU A 120 2.08 16.85 2.68
CA LEU A 120 1.15 15.77 2.42
C LEU A 120 -0.13 15.98 3.24
N ASP A 121 -1.29 15.68 2.68
CA ASP A 121 -2.58 15.81 3.36
C ASP A 121 -2.67 14.87 4.57
N GLU A 122 -2.39 13.58 4.35
CA GLU A 122 -2.27 12.56 5.39
C GLU A 122 -0.93 11.85 5.29
N LYS A 123 -0.01 12.31 6.09
CA LYS A 123 1.44 12.01 6.02
C LYS A 123 1.84 10.69 6.68
N ARG A 124 1.04 10.19 7.63
CA ARG A 124 1.28 8.93 8.36
C ARG A 124 2.64 8.88 9.05
N GLU A 125 2.93 9.87 9.89
CA GLU A 125 4.19 9.94 10.65
C GLU A 125 4.35 8.77 11.65
N GLU A 126 3.22 8.26 12.17
CA GLU A 126 3.17 7.13 13.09
C GLU A 126 3.77 5.85 12.50
N TYR A 127 3.81 5.78 11.18
CA TYR A 127 4.35 4.68 10.43
C TYR A 127 5.87 4.51 10.62
N ALA A 128 6.62 5.62 10.52
CA ALA A 128 8.07 5.60 10.54
C ALA A 128 8.67 5.05 11.84
N GLY A 129 7.98 5.29 12.97
CA GLY A 129 8.44 4.81 14.28
C GLY A 129 8.13 3.34 14.54
N ARG A 130 7.06 2.81 13.94
CA ARG A 130 6.52 1.48 14.30
C ARG A 130 6.90 0.38 13.34
N VAL A 131 7.24 0.70 12.11
CA VAL A 131 7.46 -0.32 11.08
C VAL A 131 8.93 -0.41 10.71
N PRO A 132 9.53 -1.61 10.83
CA PRO A 132 10.89 -1.86 10.40
C PRO A 132 11.05 -1.65 8.88
N PRO A 133 12.23 -1.20 8.40
CA PRO A 133 12.56 -1.24 6.98
C PRO A 133 12.40 -2.66 6.41
N HIS A 134 12.04 -2.77 5.14
CA HIS A 134 11.87 -4.04 4.42
C HIS A 134 10.79 -4.98 4.99
N THR A 135 9.87 -4.46 5.80
CA THR A 135 8.70 -5.21 6.24
C THR A 135 7.74 -5.41 5.08
N GLN A 136 7.18 -6.60 4.96
CA GLN A 136 6.07 -6.86 4.06
C GLN A 136 4.78 -6.24 4.61
N TRP A 137 3.92 -5.79 3.70
CA TRP A 137 2.64 -5.17 4.00
C TRP A 137 1.52 -5.83 3.25
N LEU A 138 0.43 -6.05 3.93
CA LEU A 138 -0.82 -6.45 3.34
C LEU A 138 -1.74 -5.24 3.29
N ALA A 139 -2.06 -4.78 2.10
CA ALA A 139 -3.07 -3.74 1.92
C ALA A 139 -4.42 -4.40 1.67
N ALA A 140 -5.39 -4.15 2.55
CA ALA A 140 -6.75 -4.69 2.46
C ALA A 140 -7.78 -3.59 2.74
N ALA A 141 -8.96 -3.72 2.17
CA ALA A 141 -10.09 -2.82 2.41
C ALA A 141 -11.10 -3.45 3.36
N GLN A 142 -11.66 -2.66 4.28
CA GLN A 142 -12.74 -3.13 5.13
C GLN A 142 -14.02 -3.36 4.31
N ARG A 143 -14.27 -2.53 3.32
CA ARG A 143 -15.48 -2.59 2.50
C ARG A 143 -15.13 -2.43 1.04
N ASN A 144 -15.64 -3.32 0.22
CA ASN A 144 -15.47 -3.29 -1.22
C ASN A 144 -16.76 -2.85 -1.89
N ARG A 145 -16.75 -1.72 -2.59
CA ARG A 145 -17.97 -1.11 -3.16
C ARG A 145 -18.48 -1.79 -4.41
N ARG A 146 -17.58 -2.27 -5.25
CA ARG A 146 -17.91 -2.84 -6.57
C ARG A 146 -17.85 -4.36 -6.59
N GLY A 147 -16.95 -4.94 -5.87
CA GLY A 147 -16.70 -6.36 -5.77
C GLY A 147 -15.55 -6.57 -4.80
N TYR A 148 -15.24 -7.79 -4.45
CA TYR A 148 -14.08 -8.08 -3.62
C TYR A 148 -12.81 -7.91 -4.42
N ASP A 149 -11.95 -7.00 -3.95
CA ASP A 149 -10.58 -6.86 -4.45
C ASP A 149 -9.65 -7.62 -3.49
N PRO A 150 -8.92 -8.64 -3.96
CA PRO A 150 -7.91 -9.30 -3.15
C PRO A 150 -6.89 -8.32 -2.61
N PRO A 151 -6.28 -8.59 -1.44
CA PRO A 151 -5.27 -7.71 -0.86
C PRO A 151 -4.05 -7.58 -1.77
N VAL A 152 -3.41 -6.42 -1.71
CA VAL A 152 -2.13 -6.16 -2.37
C VAL A 152 -1.00 -6.38 -1.36
N MET A 153 0.05 -7.09 -1.77
CA MET A 153 1.29 -7.18 -1.00
C MET A 153 2.25 -6.08 -1.47
N ALA A 154 2.90 -5.40 -0.54
CA ALA A 154 3.90 -4.40 -0.83
C ALA A 154 5.04 -4.44 0.20
N HIS A 155 6.20 -3.92 -0.19
CA HIS A 155 7.38 -3.75 0.67
C HIS A 155 7.64 -2.26 0.99
N HIS A 156 6.80 -1.38 0.46
CA HIS A 156 6.98 0.07 0.50
C HIS A 156 5.74 0.77 1.07
N LEU A 157 5.94 2.01 1.47
CA LEU A 157 4.86 2.90 1.88
C LEU A 157 3.73 2.90 0.82
N ALA A 158 2.49 2.73 1.26
CA ALA A 158 1.37 2.56 0.34
C ALA A 158 0.44 3.78 0.31
N SER A 159 -0.18 3.99 -0.85
CA SER A 159 -1.23 4.98 -1.05
C SER A 159 -2.51 4.60 -0.29
N LEU A 160 -3.23 5.62 0.21
CA LEU A 160 -4.60 5.44 0.71
C LEU A 160 -5.54 4.82 -0.34
N HIS A 161 -5.18 4.95 -1.61
CA HIS A 161 -5.96 4.46 -2.75
C HIS A 161 -5.25 3.30 -3.47
N VAL A 162 -4.38 2.56 -2.78
CA VAL A 162 -3.63 1.45 -3.37
C VAL A 162 -4.55 0.34 -3.90
N ILE A 163 -5.68 0.11 -3.26
CA ILE A 163 -6.75 -0.77 -3.75
C ILE A 163 -7.93 0.14 -4.08
N GLU A 164 -8.94 0.11 -3.26
CA GLU A 164 -10.07 1.02 -3.29
C GLU A 164 -9.88 2.10 -2.22
N ARG A 165 -10.75 3.09 -2.20
CA ARG A 165 -10.71 4.17 -1.22
C ARG A 165 -10.83 3.62 0.21
N GLY A 166 -9.83 3.90 1.03
CA GLY A 166 -9.81 3.54 2.45
C GLY A 166 -9.12 2.22 2.76
N ALA A 167 -8.17 1.78 1.93
CA ALA A 167 -7.32 0.65 2.25
C ALA A 167 -6.51 0.91 3.53
N ASN A 168 -6.44 -0.10 4.39
CA ASN A 168 -5.48 -0.14 5.48
C ASN A 168 -4.33 -1.08 5.11
N VAL A 169 -3.13 -0.72 5.54
CA VAL A 169 -1.92 -1.51 5.39
C VAL A 169 -1.56 -2.15 6.71
N PHE A 170 -1.44 -3.46 6.70
CA PHE A 170 -1.09 -4.30 7.84
C PHE A 170 0.36 -4.74 7.68
N PRO A 171 1.30 -4.26 8.50
CA PRO A 171 2.69 -4.73 8.45
C PRO A 171 2.81 -6.14 9.02
N ALA A 172 3.67 -6.97 8.44
CA ALA A 172 3.98 -8.30 8.99
C ALA A 172 4.76 -8.20 10.30
N LEU A 173 5.64 -7.18 10.42
CA LEU A 173 6.45 -6.93 11.60
C LEU A 173 6.22 -5.52 12.13
N VAL A 174 6.24 -5.37 13.45
CA VAL A 174 6.08 -4.08 14.15
C VAL A 174 7.10 -3.94 15.26
N ARG A 175 7.49 -2.70 15.54
CA ARG A 175 8.21 -2.36 16.76
C ARG A 175 7.22 -2.10 17.89
N PRO A 176 7.53 -2.49 19.13
CA PRO A 176 6.73 -2.11 20.29
C PRO A 176 6.56 -0.58 20.38
N GLU A 177 5.44 -0.13 20.91
CA GLU A 177 5.28 1.29 21.23
C GLU A 177 6.31 1.70 22.30
N THR A 178 7.16 2.65 21.97
CA THR A 178 7.95 3.34 23.00
C THR A 178 6.99 4.18 23.82
N ARG A 179 6.82 3.84 25.12
CA ARG A 179 6.05 4.69 26.02
C ARG A 179 6.60 6.12 25.96
N ALA A 180 5.72 7.06 25.68
CA ALA A 180 6.04 8.48 25.74
C ALA A 180 6.59 8.80 27.13
N GLY A 181 7.90 9.04 27.24
CA GLY A 181 8.57 9.32 28.51
C GLY A 181 10.08 9.10 28.50
N SER A 182 10.63 8.36 27.55
CA SER A 182 12.08 8.29 27.37
C SER A 182 12.49 9.13 26.16
N ALA A 183 12.75 10.40 26.37
CA ALA A 183 13.45 11.25 25.43
C ALA A 183 14.86 10.68 25.23
N SER A 184 15.06 9.86 24.22
CA SER A 184 16.39 9.51 23.73
C SER A 184 16.71 10.44 22.56
N THR A 185 17.56 11.39 22.83
CA THR A 185 18.33 12.16 21.86
C THR A 185 18.86 11.25 20.75
N GLY A 186 18.39 11.45 19.51
CA GLY A 186 19.13 11.23 18.26
C GLY A 186 19.82 9.87 18.07
N GLY A 187 19.14 8.74 18.37
CA GLY A 187 19.68 7.41 18.08
C GLY A 187 18.55 6.49 17.60
N SER A 188 18.83 5.69 16.59
CA SER A 188 17.98 4.60 16.10
C SER A 188 17.35 3.85 17.30
N VAL A 189 16.03 3.93 17.46
CA VAL A 189 15.29 3.16 18.48
C VAL A 189 15.28 1.70 18.02
N GLY A 190 16.33 0.97 18.39
CA GLY A 190 16.54 -0.43 18.05
C GLY A 190 15.71 -1.39 18.90
N GLY A 191 14.40 -1.24 18.95
CA GLY A 191 13.53 -2.29 19.48
C GLY A 191 13.49 -3.48 18.51
N ILE A 192 13.60 -4.70 19.05
CA ILE A 192 13.42 -5.93 18.26
C ILE A 192 12.03 -5.87 17.60
N ALA A 193 12.01 -6.06 16.30
CA ALA A 193 10.76 -6.18 15.56
C ALA A 193 10.07 -7.50 15.90
N LEU A 194 8.78 -7.45 16.15
CA LEU A 194 7.94 -8.58 16.50
C LEU A 194 6.86 -8.79 15.44
N PRO A 195 6.37 -10.02 15.23
CA PRO A 195 5.22 -10.25 14.38
C PRO A 195 4.02 -9.42 14.82
N ASN A 196 3.33 -8.83 13.86
CA ASN A 196 2.08 -8.12 14.08
C ASN A 196 0.93 -9.11 14.32
N LEU A 197 0.98 -9.80 15.44
CA LEU A 197 -0.02 -10.80 15.82
C LEU A 197 -0.69 -10.38 17.13
N SER A 198 -1.98 -10.62 17.24
CA SER A 198 -2.69 -10.55 18.53
C SER A 198 -2.23 -11.67 19.45
N ASP A 199 -2.56 -11.59 20.73
CA ASP A 199 -2.21 -12.65 21.69
C ASP A 199 -2.87 -13.98 21.30
N GLY A 200 -4.16 -13.96 20.90
CA GLY A 200 -4.86 -15.14 20.42
C GLY A 200 -4.24 -15.74 19.16
N ALA A 201 -3.78 -14.91 18.21
CA ALA A 201 -3.09 -15.39 17.01
C ALA A 201 -1.73 -16.00 17.34
N ARG A 202 -1.00 -15.45 18.29
CA ARG A 202 0.26 -16.03 18.80
C ARG A 202 0.05 -17.36 19.50
N ASP A 203 -0.97 -17.46 20.34
CA ASP A 203 -1.28 -18.69 21.07
C ASP A 203 -1.75 -19.79 20.11
N TYR A 204 -2.58 -19.45 19.12
CA TYR A 204 -2.97 -20.36 18.04
C TYR A 204 -1.72 -20.88 17.31
N GLN A 205 -0.83 -19.99 16.85
CA GLN A 205 0.36 -20.39 16.10
C GLN A 205 1.27 -21.32 16.92
N LYS A 206 1.47 -21.04 18.21
CA LYS A 206 2.28 -21.88 19.12
C LYS A 206 1.66 -23.25 19.38
N SER A 207 0.33 -23.32 19.45
CA SER A 207 -0.35 -24.59 19.75
C SER A 207 -0.48 -25.48 18.51
N THR A 208 -0.48 -24.89 17.32
CA THR A 208 -0.77 -25.62 16.07
C THR A 208 0.49 -26.10 15.36
N VAL A 209 1.60 -25.34 15.45
CA VAL A 209 2.84 -25.63 14.70
C VAL A 209 4.05 -25.65 15.62
N CYS A 210 4.76 -26.79 15.65
CA CYS A 210 5.99 -26.93 16.45
C CYS A 210 7.17 -26.12 15.91
N SER A 211 7.22 -25.87 14.61
CA SER A 211 8.25 -25.06 13.95
C SER A 211 7.58 -24.17 12.90
N HIS A 212 7.59 -22.87 13.13
CA HIS A 212 6.94 -21.90 12.26
C HIS A 212 7.89 -20.72 11.99
N GLN A 213 7.69 -20.09 10.82
CA GLN A 213 8.31 -18.79 10.52
C GLN A 213 7.45 -17.66 11.07
N LEU A 214 8.06 -16.50 11.30
CA LEU A 214 7.38 -15.36 11.90
C LEU A 214 6.19 -14.84 11.07
N ASP A 215 6.20 -15.10 9.78
CA ASP A 215 5.24 -14.62 8.78
C ASP A 215 4.26 -15.69 8.28
N ASP A 216 4.32 -16.94 8.77
CA ASP A 216 3.49 -18.03 8.23
C ASP A 216 1.98 -17.73 8.33
N LEU A 217 1.50 -17.23 9.46
CA LEU A 217 0.09 -16.87 9.60
C LEU A 217 -0.31 -15.68 8.70
N PHE A 218 0.61 -14.76 8.50
CA PHE A 218 0.42 -13.62 7.60
C PHE A 218 0.31 -14.06 6.14
N LEU A 219 1.18 -14.97 5.72
CA LEU A 219 1.15 -15.54 4.37
C LEU A 219 -0.03 -16.49 4.15
N HIS A 220 -0.43 -17.24 5.20
CA HIS A 220 -1.67 -18.00 5.17
C HIS A 220 -2.89 -17.10 4.89
N ALA A 221 -3.01 -15.99 5.61
CA ALA A 221 -4.09 -15.03 5.39
C ALA A 221 -4.07 -14.49 3.94
N LEU A 222 -2.89 -14.19 3.40
CA LEU A 222 -2.74 -13.77 2.00
C LEU A 222 -3.25 -14.85 1.03
N ALA A 223 -2.85 -16.11 1.23
CA ALA A 223 -3.28 -17.23 0.37
C ALA A 223 -4.80 -17.40 0.38
N ILE A 224 -5.41 -17.38 1.56
CA ILE A 224 -6.88 -17.50 1.71
C ILE A 224 -7.58 -16.37 0.97
N MET A 225 -7.17 -15.12 1.18
CA MET A 225 -7.81 -13.97 0.56
C MET A 225 -7.63 -13.91 -0.97
N HIS A 226 -6.67 -14.65 -1.52
CA HIS A 226 -6.48 -14.80 -2.97
C HIS A 226 -7.13 -16.07 -3.54
N ALA A 227 -7.70 -16.94 -2.71
CA ALA A 227 -8.35 -18.13 -3.20
C ALA A 227 -9.69 -17.78 -3.90
N PRO A 228 -9.93 -18.19 -5.17
CA PRO A 228 -11.18 -17.91 -5.86
C PRO A 228 -12.42 -18.40 -5.11
N ALA A 229 -12.39 -19.62 -4.57
CA ALA A 229 -13.49 -20.18 -3.81
C ALA A 229 -13.85 -19.32 -2.59
N TYR A 230 -12.83 -18.81 -1.85
CA TYR A 230 -13.06 -17.93 -0.72
C TYR A 230 -13.82 -16.64 -1.13
N ALA A 231 -13.43 -16.05 -2.25
CA ALA A 231 -14.07 -14.84 -2.77
C ALA A 231 -15.50 -15.11 -3.24
N GLU A 232 -15.75 -16.24 -3.92
CA GLU A 232 -17.07 -16.63 -4.45
C GLU A 232 -18.05 -16.97 -3.33
N GLU A 233 -17.65 -17.82 -2.39
CA GLU A 233 -18.49 -18.30 -1.28
C GLU A 233 -18.83 -17.19 -0.28
N ASN A 234 -17.95 -16.19 -0.11
CA ASN A 234 -18.10 -15.14 0.90
C ASN A 234 -18.33 -13.74 0.31
N ALA A 235 -18.66 -13.64 -0.98
CA ALA A 235 -18.78 -12.36 -1.70
C ALA A 235 -19.70 -11.35 -1.01
N GLY A 236 -20.78 -11.77 -0.41
CA GLY A 236 -21.74 -10.93 0.30
C GLY A 236 -21.15 -10.29 1.56
N ALA A 237 -20.44 -11.07 2.36
CA ALA A 237 -19.81 -10.60 3.60
C ALA A 237 -18.58 -9.73 3.33
N LEU A 238 -17.75 -10.09 2.37
CA LEU A 238 -16.54 -9.34 1.96
C LEU A 238 -16.84 -7.92 1.46
N ARG A 239 -18.07 -7.63 1.07
CA ARG A 239 -18.52 -6.29 0.72
C ARG A 239 -18.90 -5.43 1.93
N GLN A 240 -19.10 -6.04 3.09
CA GLN A 240 -19.67 -5.36 4.26
C GLN A 240 -18.67 -5.09 5.36
N ASP A 241 -17.70 -5.98 5.55
CA ASP A 241 -16.73 -5.88 6.63
C ASP A 241 -15.38 -6.53 6.23
N TRP A 242 -14.40 -6.42 7.15
CA TRP A 242 -13.09 -7.02 7.00
C TRP A 242 -13.17 -8.50 6.64
N PRO A 243 -12.26 -8.99 5.80
CA PRO A 243 -12.12 -10.43 5.55
C PRO A 243 -11.92 -11.19 6.87
N ARG A 244 -12.54 -12.36 6.97
CA ARG A 244 -12.35 -13.32 8.05
C ARG A 244 -11.47 -14.46 7.56
N ILE A 245 -10.54 -14.89 8.38
CA ILE A 245 -9.52 -15.87 8.01
C ILE A 245 -9.76 -17.17 8.75
N PRO A 246 -10.01 -18.30 8.04
CA PRO A 246 -10.10 -19.60 8.68
C PRO A 246 -8.77 -19.98 9.31
N LEU A 247 -8.81 -20.57 10.49
CA LEU A 247 -7.62 -21.03 11.19
C LEU A 247 -7.67 -22.58 11.24
N PRO A 248 -6.88 -23.29 10.39
CA PRO A 248 -6.89 -24.73 10.36
C PRO A 248 -6.39 -25.32 11.68
N ALA A 249 -7.05 -26.37 12.17
CA ALA A 249 -6.58 -27.10 13.35
C ALA A 249 -5.29 -27.92 13.08
N ASP A 250 -5.04 -28.23 11.82
CA ASP A 250 -3.85 -28.95 11.34
C ASP A 250 -2.74 -27.98 10.96
N GLY A 251 -1.59 -28.13 11.63
CA GLY A 251 -0.41 -27.29 11.39
C GLY A 251 0.20 -27.48 9.99
N ASP A 252 0.10 -28.68 9.42
CA ASP A 252 0.62 -28.94 8.07
C ASP A 252 -0.21 -28.20 7.02
N LEU A 253 -1.52 -28.08 7.21
CA LEU A 253 -2.39 -27.27 6.35
C LEU A 253 -2.05 -25.78 6.46
N LEU A 254 -1.76 -25.29 7.66
CA LEU A 254 -1.30 -23.90 7.85
C LEU A 254 0.00 -23.64 7.07
N LEU A 255 0.99 -24.51 7.23
CA LEU A 255 2.28 -24.36 6.56
C LEU A 255 2.18 -24.50 5.04
N PHE A 256 1.36 -25.43 4.55
CA PHE A 256 1.07 -25.57 3.13
C PHE A 256 0.43 -24.31 2.55
N SER A 257 -0.58 -23.78 3.23
CA SER A 257 -1.24 -22.54 2.84
C SER A 257 -0.29 -21.34 2.90
N ALA A 258 0.56 -21.24 3.92
CA ALA A 258 1.59 -20.21 4.01
C ALA A 258 2.60 -20.28 2.84
N ALA A 259 2.96 -21.50 2.43
CA ALA A 259 3.83 -21.68 1.26
C ALA A 259 3.16 -21.21 -0.04
N LEU A 260 1.86 -21.42 -0.21
CA LEU A 260 1.08 -20.83 -1.31
C LEU A 260 1.07 -19.30 -1.22
N GLY A 261 0.84 -18.76 -0.03
CA GLY A 261 0.87 -17.30 0.21
C GLY A 261 2.23 -16.68 -0.13
N ARG A 262 3.32 -17.38 0.16
CA ARG A 262 4.66 -16.93 -0.22
C ARG A 262 4.84 -16.86 -1.74
N ARG A 263 4.24 -17.80 -2.48
CA ARG A 263 4.21 -17.74 -3.95
C ARG A 263 3.36 -16.60 -4.47
N VAL A 264 2.19 -16.36 -3.85
CA VAL A 264 1.34 -15.21 -4.18
C VAL A 264 2.09 -13.90 -3.91
N ALA A 265 2.75 -13.78 -2.76
CA ALA A 265 3.55 -12.59 -2.42
C ALA A 265 4.63 -12.30 -3.47
N ALA A 266 5.34 -13.35 -3.93
CA ALA A 266 6.34 -13.20 -4.98
C ALA A 266 5.76 -12.73 -6.32
N LEU A 267 4.55 -13.19 -6.67
CA LEU A 267 3.86 -12.75 -7.90
C LEU A 267 3.29 -11.31 -7.80
N LEU A 268 3.04 -10.84 -6.58
CA LEU A 268 2.57 -9.46 -6.33
C LEU A 268 3.72 -8.47 -6.22
N ASP A 269 4.94 -8.94 -6.03
CA ASP A 269 6.14 -8.11 -5.95
C ASP A 269 6.66 -7.78 -7.36
N THR A 270 6.51 -6.52 -7.75
CA THR A 270 6.94 -6.03 -9.07
C THR A 270 8.43 -5.73 -9.15
N GLU A 271 9.17 -5.81 -8.05
CA GLU A 271 10.61 -5.58 -8.00
C GLU A 271 11.40 -6.91 -8.01
N THR A 272 10.71 -8.04 -7.83
CA THR A 272 11.31 -9.37 -7.95
C THR A 272 11.01 -9.97 -9.32
N ASP A 273 12.03 -10.39 -10.01
CA ASP A 273 11.88 -11.06 -11.29
C ASP A 273 11.16 -12.40 -11.15
N VAL A 274 10.18 -12.62 -12.02
CA VAL A 274 9.41 -13.86 -12.10
C VAL A 274 9.66 -14.51 -13.45
N GLU A 275 10.25 -15.71 -13.43
CA GLU A 275 10.59 -16.45 -14.66
C GLU A 275 9.33 -16.71 -15.51
N GLY A 276 9.44 -16.42 -16.80
CA GLY A 276 8.35 -16.54 -17.77
C GLY A 276 7.29 -15.44 -17.66
N VAL A 277 7.46 -14.44 -16.79
CA VAL A 277 6.57 -13.27 -16.63
C VAL A 277 7.35 -11.97 -16.83
N THR A 278 8.28 -11.66 -15.94
CA THR A 278 9.11 -10.45 -15.98
C THR A 278 10.56 -10.73 -16.33
N ALA A 279 10.98 -11.98 -16.28
CA ALA A 279 12.32 -12.44 -16.64
C ALA A 279 12.26 -13.65 -17.57
N GLY A 280 13.37 -13.89 -18.29
CA GLY A 280 13.47 -14.99 -19.25
C GLY A 280 12.58 -14.79 -20.49
N THR A 281 12.10 -15.88 -21.05
CA THR A 281 11.16 -15.85 -22.19
C THR A 281 9.73 -15.78 -21.66
N PRO A 282 8.98 -14.69 -21.93
CA PRO A 282 7.59 -14.59 -21.51
C PRO A 282 6.74 -15.75 -22.01
N ARG A 283 5.88 -16.26 -21.16
CA ARG A 283 4.94 -17.33 -21.52
C ARG A 283 3.99 -16.84 -22.62
N PRO A 284 3.76 -17.64 -23.69
CA PRO A 284 2.93 -17.21 -24.84
C PRO A 284 1.54 -16.74 -24.46
N GLU A 285 0.96 -17.30 -23.41
CA GLU A 285 -0.37 -16.96 -22.92
C GLU A 285 -0.47 -15.49 -22.47
N LEU A 286 0.63 -14.90 -22.01
CA LEU A 286 0.66 -13.50 -21.54
C LEU A 286 0.40 -12.51 -22.68
N ALA A 287 0.79 -12.85 -23.90
CA ALA A 287 0.58 -12.01 -25.08
C ALA A 287 -0.92 -11.81 -25.45
N THR A 288 -1.81 -12.64 -24.89
CA THR A 288 -3.25 -12.58 -25.16
C THR A 288 -4.06 -11.93 -24.04
N ILE A 289 -3.43 -11.55 -22.93
CA ILE A 289 -4.14 -11.02 -21.75
C ILE A 289 -4.62 -9.59 -21.99
N ALA A 290 -3.79 -8.73 -22.56
CA ALA A 290 -4.16 -7.35 -22.84
C ALA A 290 -3.34 -6.76 -24.00
N VAL A 291 -3.97 -5.90 -24.76
CA VAL A 291 -3.30 -5.04 -25.75
C VAL A 291 -3.43 -3.60 -25.26
N PRO A 292 -2.31 -2.87 -25.02
CA PRO A 292 -2.38 -1.46 -24.64
C PRO A 292 -3.01 -0.63 -25.75
N GLU A 293 -3.98 0.22 -25.39
CA GLU A 293 -4.66 1.13 -26.30
C GLU A 293 -4.71 2.55 -25.73
N ARG A 294 -4.95 3.53 -26.60
CA ARG A 294 -5.20 4.90 -26.15
C ARG A 294 -6.56 5.00 -25.46
N LEU A 295 -6.64 5.87 -24.48
CA LEU A 295 -7.92 6.22 -23.85
C LEU A 295 -8.89 6.76 -24.92
N GLY A 296 -10.06 6.11 -25.05
CA GLY A 296 -11.02 6.39 -26.13
C GLY A 296 -10.82 5.53 -27.38
N GLY A 297 -9.91 4.56 -27.35
CA GLY A 297 -9.63 3.61 -28.41
C GLY A 297 -8.56 4.07 -29.40
N GLY A 298 -8.03 3.11 -30.13
CA GLY A 298 -7.01 3.31 -31.15
C GLY A 298 -5.59 2.94 -30.68
N ASN A 299 -4.69 2.81 -31.64
CA ASN A 299 -3.32 2.39 -31.41
C ASN A 299 -2.50 3.45 -30.66
N LEU A 300 -1.56 3.01 -29.86
CA LEU A 300 -0.53 3.87 -29.29
C LEU A 300 0.35 4.46 -30.39
N LEU A 301 0.66 5.73 -30.30
CA LEU A 301 1.49 6.47 -31.24
C LEU A 301 2.78 6.91 -30.54
N PRO A 302 3.88 6.11 -30.64
CA PRO A 302 5.15 6.40 -29.98
C PRO A 302 5.70 7.78 -30.30
N GLU A 303 5.53 8.22 -31.55
CA GLU A 303 5.96 9.54 -32.02
C GLU A 303 5.21 10.72 -31.37
N ARG A 304 4.10 10.44 -30.68
CA ARG A 304 3.34 11.44 -29.88
C ARG A 304 3.60 11.31 -28.38
N GLY A 305 4.56 10.46 -27.98
CA GLY A 305 4.87 10.23 -26.58
C GLY A 305 3.86 9.34 -25.85
N ASP A 306 3.01 8.59 -26.57
CA ASP A 306 2.03 7.70 -25.92
C ASP A 306 2.70 6.55 -25.12
N LEU A 307 3.98 6.26 -25.38
CA LEU A 307 4.77 5.31 -24.60
C LEU A 307 5.56 5.97 -23.45
N ASP A 308 5.51 7.30 -23.35
CA ASP A 308 6.17 8.01 -22.26
C ASP A 308 5.35 7.85 -20.98
N VAL A 309 5.80 6.98 -20.11
CA VAL A 309 5.16 6.79 -18.80
C VAL A 309 5.51 7.96 -17.89
N ILE A 310 4.50 8.69 -17.44
CA ILE A 310 4.62 9.85 -16.56
C ILE A 310 3.76 9.68 -15.31
N ALA A 311 3.95 10.53 -14.30
CA ALA A 311 3.20 10.47 -13.03
C ALA A 311 1.67 10.58 -13.22
N GLY A 312 1.18 11.08 -14.35
CA GLY A 312 -0.24 11.15 -14.69
C GLY A 312 -0.86 9.82 -15.14
N TRP A 313 -0.06 8.79 -15.48
CA TRP A 313 -0.56 7.48 -15.88
C TRP A 313 -1.36 6.82 -14.74
N GLY A 314 -2.52 6.25 -15.08
CA GLY A 314 -3.39 5.59 -14.12
C GLY A 314 -4.06 6.52 -13.09
N HIS A 315 -3.81 7.84 -13.15
CA HIS A 315 -4.39 8.79 -12.22
C HIS A 315 -5.70 9.38 -12.77
N GLY A 316 -6.79 9.25 -12.00
CA GLY A 316 -8.09 9.87 -12.34
C GLY A 316 -8.66 9.45 -13.69
N GLY A 317 -8.37 8.23 -14.15
CA GLY A 317 -8.80 7.73 -15.44
C GLY A 317 -7.99 8.27 -16.63
N ARG A 318 -6.85 8.88 -16.37
CA ARG A 318 -5.89 9.28 -17.40
C ARG A 318 -4.87 8.17 -17.61
N GLY A 319 -4.89 7.56 -18.78
CA GLY A 319 -3.87 6.59 -19.20
C GLY A 319 -3.90 5.28 -18.39
N GLY A 320 -5.05 4.68 -18.20
CA GLY A 320 -5.18 3.37 -17.55
C GLY A 320 -6.21 2.55 -18.28
#